data_ed426936142921c2e7fe3aa6504924f1
#
_entry.id   ed426936142921c2e7fe3aa6504924f1
#
_cell.length_a   1.000
_cell.length_b   1.000
_cell.length_c   1.000
_cell.angle_alpha   90.00
_cell.angle_beta   90.00
_cell.angle_gamma   90.00
#
_symmetry.space_group_name_H-M   'P 1'
#
loop_
_entity.id
_entity.type
_entity.pdbx_description
1 polymer ?
#
loop_
_entity_poly.entity_id
_entity_poly.type
_entity_poly.pdbx_seq_one_letter_code
_entity_poly.pdbx_strand_id
1 'polypeptide(L)'
;EVLSNITKADGTKTTAKADDFEIKYVDNVAGKKVTKGGNTYNVGYVYAVAKEGTGFAGAESITTADGTIIKGVVAKAEFRIASVQFVSKNVSLKNATYAAGLPVKPEVLIQIGGSTLVEGVDYTLKLIDPKTGATVAPTDVTVGNIYGVSIEGLNGYTGSTVNTKTGDAYAQTLRWGVDKKSLNDCNVTVKDGVVSVLNGYIPVASTEYTAKNNGDGTYTVTAVSTSKNYTGSKTVKADGK
;
A
#
# COMPACT_ATOMS: atom_id res chain seq x y z
N GLU A 1 -36.52 -9.95 -7.81
CA GLU A 1 -37.47 -10.79 -7.09
C GLU A 1 -38.63 -9.90 -6.62
N VAL A 2 -39.85 -10.35 -6.84
CA VAL A 2 -41.05 -9.62 -6.48
C VAL A 2 -41.58 -10.21 -5.16
N LEU A 3 -41.64 -9.39 -4.11
CA LEU A 3 -42.20 -9.83 -2.84
C LEU A 3 -43.73 -9.68 -2.87
N SER A 4 -44.45 -10.79 -2.87
CA SER A 4 -45.91 -10.82 -2.84
C SER A 4 -46.45 -10.86 -1.40
N ASN A 5 -47.68 -10.37 -1.21
CA ASN A 5 -48.40 -10.40 0.06
C ASN A 5 -47.83 -9.55 1.21
N ILE A 6 -47.23 -8.40 0.90
CA ILE A 6 -46.84 -7.44 1.92
C ILE A 6 -48.11 -6.68 2.38
N THR A 7 -48.29 -6.55 3.70
CA THR A 7 -49.35 -5.76 4.27
C THR A 7 -48.90 -4.33 4.48
N LYS A 8 -49.61 -3.35 3.89
CA LYS A 8 -49.39 -1.92 4.12
C LYS A 8 -49.85 -1.49 5.48
N ALA A 9 -49.47 -0.28 5.89
CA ALA A 9 -49.90 0.31 7.17
C ALA A 9 -51.43 0.44 7.29
N ASP A 10 -52.16 0.55 6.18
CA ASP A 10 -53.61 0.60 6.09
C ASP A 10 -54.28 -0.79 6.10
N GLY A 11 -53.52 -1.87 6.25
CA GLY A 11 -54.00 -3.25 6.26
C GLY A 11 -54.20 -3.87 4.86
N THR A 12 -54.03 -3.13 3.77
CA THR A 12 -54.16 -3.66 2.41
C THR A 12 -52.95 -4.51 2.02
N LYS A 13 -53.20 -5.60 1.29
CA LYS A 13 -52.13 -6.43 0.72
C LYS A 13 -51.69 -5.89 -0.62
N THR A 14 -50.40 -5.85 -0.84
CA THR A 14 -49.78 -5.36 -2.07
C THR A 14 -48.58 -6.23 -2.46
N THR A 15 -48.12 -6.04 -3.68
CA THR A 15 -46.90 -6.63 -4.20
C THR A 15 -45.85 -5.52 -4.25
N ALA A 16 -44.73 -5.73 -3.57
CA ALA A 16 -43.59 -4.81 -3.65
C ALA A 16 -42.72 -5.11 -4.86
N LYS A 17 -42.28 -4.07 -5.52
CA LYS A 17 -41.32 -4.15 -6.64
C LYS A 17 -39.95 -3.75 -6.12
N ALA A 18 -38.90 -4.20 -6.79
CA ALA A 18 -37.51 -3.82 -6.43
C ALA A 18 -37.31 -2.30 -6.41
N ASP A 19 -38.01 -1.59 -7.33
CA ASP A 19 -37.92 -0.14 -7.47
C ASP A 19 -38.57 0.65 -6.32
N ASP A 20 -39.36 0.00 -5.48
CA ASP A 20 -39.97 0.61 -4.27
C ASP A 20 -38.96 0.80 -3.15
N PHE A 21 -37.75 0.21 -3.27
CA PHE A 21 -36.74 0.20 -2.22
C PHE A 21 -35.41 0.72 -2.75
N GLU A 22 -34.67 1.34 -1.83
CA GLU A 22 -33.24 1.61 -1.98
C GLU A 22 -32.45 0.50 -1.29
N ILE A 23 -31.44 -0.05 -1.96
CA ILE A 23 -30.58 -1.06 -1.38
C ILE A 23 -29.31 -0.37 -0.85
N LYS A 24 -29.07 -0.52 0.46
CA LYS A 24 -27.86 0.01 1.13
C LYS A 24 -27.00 -1.11 1.66
N TYR A 25 -25.71 -1.02 1.37
CA TYR A 25 -24.71 -1.95 1.89
C TYR A 25 -23.94 -1.28 3.03
N VAL A 26 -23.77 -2.03 4.12
CA VAL A 26 -23.07 -1.56 5.33
C VAL A 26 -22.05 -2.60 5.72
N ASP A 27 -20.90 -2.15 6.20
CA ASP A 27 -19.75 -3.00 6.57
C ASP A 27 -19.29 -3.94 5.44
N ASN A 28 -19.49 -3.56 4.17
CA ASN A 28 -19.27 -4.43 3.01
C ASN A 28 -17.81 -4.48 2.53
N VAL A 29 -16.90 -3.68 3.07
CA VAL A 29 -15.48 -3.65 2.71
C VAL A 29 -14.66 -4.52 3.66
N ALA A 30 -14.64 -4.17 4.95
CA ALA A 30 -13.88 -4.91 5.97
C ALA A 30 -14.73 -5.96 6.69
N GLY A 31 -16.04 -5.75 6.72
CA GLY A 31 -16.99 -6.55 7.45
C GLY A 31 -16.95 -6.34 8.97
N LYS A 32 -18.02 -6.72 9.63
CA LYS A 32 -18.08 -6.82 11.10
C LYS A 32 -17.74 -8.23 11.53
N LYS A 33 -16.85 -8.40 12.51
CA LYS A 33 -16.57 -9.73 13.08
C LYS A 33 -17.76 -10.24 13.86
N VAL A 34 -18.26 -11.40 13.49
CA VAL A 34 -19.38 -12.10 14.16
C VAL A 34 -18.98 -13.54 14.42
N THR A 35 -19.21 -14.02 15.64
CA THR A 35 -18.96 -15.43 16.01
C THR A 35 -20.28 -16.19 16.05
N LYS A 36 -20.42 -17.23 15.24
CA LYS A 36 -21.58 -18.13 15.19
C LYS A 36 -21.11 -19.58 15.14
N GLY A 37 -21.65 -20.44 16.00
CA GLY A 37 -21.32 -21.87 16.03
C GLY A 37 -19.83 -22.14 16.25
N GLY A 38 -19.13 -21.32 17.05
CA GLY A 38 -17.70 -21.48 17.34
C GLY A 38 -16.76 -20.90 16.24
N ASN A 39 -17.29 -20.44 15.11
CA ASN A 39 -16.50 -19.85 14.04
C ASN A 39 -16.70 -18.33 13.96
N THR A 40 -15.63 -17.60 13.70
CA THR A 40 -15.66 -16.14 13.50
C THR A 40 -15.62 -15.83 12.01
N TYR A 41 -16.54 -14.96 11.57
CA TYR A 41 -16.67 -14.52 10.18
C TYR A 41 -16.64 -13.01 10.12
N ASN A 42 -16.17 -12.49 8.99
CA ASN A 42 -16.44 -11.11 8.62
C ASN A 42 -17.78 -11.08 7.88
N VAL A 43 -18.69 -10.22 8.30
CA VAL A 43 -20.03 -10.11 7.72
C VAL A 43 -20.30 -8.65 7.31
N GLY A 44 -20.95 -8.50 6.17
CA GLY A 44 -21.58 -7.26 5.75
C GLY A 44 -23.09 -7.40 5.82
N TYR A 45 -23.77 -6.29 5.74
CA TYR A 45 -25.23 -6.22 5.76
C TYR A 45 -25.76 -5.54 4.53
N VAL A 46 -26.87 -6.03 4.03
CA VAL A 46 -27.67 -5.36 3.01
C VAL A 46 -29.03 -5.00 3.64
N TYR A 47 -29.41 -3.75 3.47
CA TYR A 47 -30.68 -3.23 3.94
C TYR A 47 -31.52 -2.83 2.74
N ALA A 48 -32.80 -3.20 2.76
CA ALA A 48 -33.81 -2.61 1.89
C ALA A 48 -34.50 -1.49 2.66
N VAL A 49 -34.45 -0.29 2.11
CA VAL A 49 -35.02 0.94 2.68
C VAL A 49 -36.20 1.36 1.81
N ALA A 50 -37.37 1.57 2.39
CA ALA A 50 -38.54 2.05 1.65
C ALA A 50 -38.26 3.43 1.05
N LYS A 51 -38.53 3.60 -0.24
CA LYS A 51 -38.47 4.92 -0.87
C LYS A 51 -39.72 5.74 -0.50
N GLU A 52 -39.53 7.04 -0.40
CA GLU A 52 -40.62 7.97 -0.15
C GLU A 52 -41.66 7.89 -1.28
N GLY A 53 -42.95 7.97 -0.91
CA GLY A 53 -44.04 7.93 -1.86
C GLY A 53 -44.48 6.55 -2.36
N THR A 54 -43.78 5.46 -1.99
CA THR A 54 -44.14 4.08 -2.45
C THR A 54 -45.25 3.46 -1.61
N GLY A 55 -45.66 4.08 -0.52
CA GLY A 55 -46.64 3.54 0.43
C GLY A 55 -46.11 2.44 1.33
N PHE A 56 -44.81 2.17 1.28
CA PHE A 56 -44.12 1.32 2.25
C PHE A 56 -43.44 2.18 3.31
N ALA A 57 -43.47 1.71 4.56
CA ALA A 57 -42.73 2.32 5.66
C ALA A 57 -41.96 1.26 6.42
N GLY A 58 -40.68 1.49 6.60
CA GLY A 58 -39.86 0.65 7.47
C GLY A 58 -39.94 1.13 8.90
N ALA A 59 -40.11 0.22 9.83
CA ALA A 59 -40.20 0.50 11.26
C ALA A 59 -38.82 0.65 11.93
N GLU A 60 -37.75 0.17 11.31
CA GLU A 60 -36.43 0.15 11.91
C GLU A 60 -35.56 1.31 11.47
N SER A 61 -34.74 1.80 12.38
CA SER A 61 -33.62 2.70 12.11
C SER A 61 -32.33 2.01 12.55
N ILE A 62 -31.32 2.04 11.69
CA ILE A 62 -30.02 1.42 11.93
C ILE A 62 -28.98 2.53 12.03
N THR A 63 -28.12 2.46 13.05
CA THR A 63 -26.92 3.31 13.13
C THR A 63 -25.72 2.50 12.68
N THR A 64 -25.02 2.98 11.65
CA THR A 64 -23.80 2.38 11.13
C THR A 64 -22.60 2.67 12.03
N ALA A 65 -21.46 2.01 11.80
CA ALA A 65 -20.26 2.19 12.62
C ALA A 65 -19.69 3.62 12.56
N ASP A 66 -19.92 4.34 11.45
CA ASP A 66 -19.51 5.74 11.25
C ASP A 66 -20.53 6.76 11.82
N GLY A 67 -21.60 6.27 12.48
CA GLY A 67 -22.65 7.09 13.07
C GLY A 67 -23.77 7.50 12.11
N THR A 68 -23.75 7.08 10.85
CA THR A 68 -24.83 7.37 9.88
C THR A 68 -26.10 6.62 10.29
N ILE A 69 -27.24 7.32 10.29
CA ILE A 69 -28.53 6.72 10.61
C ILE A 69 -29.28 6.41 9.31
N ILE A 70 -29.59 5.12 9.09
CA ILE A 70 -30.44 4.64 8.00
C ILE A 70 -31.84 4.43 8.56
N LYS A 71 -32.80 5.26 8.14
CA LYS A 71 -34.22 5.19 8.54
C LYS A 71 -35.02 4.43 7.48
N GLY A 72 -36.18 3.89 7.88
CA GLY A 72 -37.11 3.28 6.95
C GLY A 72 -36.69 1.88 6.47
N VAL A 73 -35.91 1.15 7.27
CA VAL A 73 -35.47 -0.21 6.94
C VAL A 73 -36.66 -1.16 7.02
N VAL A 74 -36.94 -1.85 5.92
CA VAL A 74 -38.02 -2.83 5.79
C VAL A 74 -37.50 -4.28 5.82
N ALA A 75 -36.25 -4.48 5.43
CA ALA A 75 -35.61 -5.80 5.45
C ALA A 75 -34.10 -5.66 5.62
N LYS A 76 -33.52 -6.71 6.24
CA LYS A 76 -32.10 -6.87 6.45
C LYS A 76 -31.67 -8.27 6.08
N ALA A 77 -30.55 -8.39 5.38
CA ALA A 77 -29.87 -9.64 5.21
C ALA A 77 -28.38 -9.49 5.57
N GLU A 78 -27.82 -10.56 6.11
CA GLU A 78 -26.40 -10.68 6.40
C GLU A 78 -25.73 -11.48 5.29
N PHE A 79 -24.57 -11.06 4.83
CA PHE A 79 -23.73 -11.84 3.93
C PHE A 79 -22.30 -11.96 4.50
N ARG A 80 -21.66 -13.05 4.17
CA ARG A 80 -20.27 -13.27 4.58
C ARG A 80 -19.34 -12.57 3.61
N ILE A 81 -18.36 -11.88 4.16
CA ILE A 81 -17.26 -11.30 3.40
C ILE A 81 -16.13 -12.33 3.48
N ALA A 82 -15.80 -12.93 2.34
CA ALA A 82 -14.65 -13.80 2.22
C ALA A 82 -13.38 -12.93 2.27
N SER A 83 -12.47 -13.31 3.18
CA SER A 83 -11.13 -12.68 3.18
C SER A 83 -10.39 -13.12 1.93
N VAL A 84 -9.81 -12.18 1.21
CA VAL A 84 -8.94 -12.45 0.07
C VAL A 84 -7.53 -12.68 0.60
N GLN A 85 -7.04 -13.91 0.45
CA GLN A 85 -5.68 -14.26 0.88
C GLN A 85 -4.67 -13.91 -0.21
N PHE A 86 -3.62 -13.19 0.16
CA PHE A 86 -2.45 -13.04 -0.69
C PHE A 86 -1.26 -13.82 -0.14
N VAL A 87 -0.36 -14.16 -1.04
CA VAL A 87 0.88 -14.87 -0.77
C VAL A 87 2.04 -14.18 -1.49
N SER A 88 3.27 -14.51 -1.16
CA SER A 88 4.47 -13.86 -1.72
C SER A 88 4.49 -13.77 -3.25
N LYS A 89 3.91 -14.74 -3.96
CA LYS A 89 3.82 -14.71 -5.43
C LYS A 89 2.95 -13.58 -6.01
N ASN A 90 2.08 -12.99 -5.18
CA ASN A 90 1.26 -11.84 -5.58
C ASN A 90 1.99 -10.51 -5.45
N VAL A 91 3.21 -10.53 -4.85
CA VAL A 91 3.96 -9.34 -4.48
C VAL A 91 5.17 -9.19 -5.38
N SER A 92 5.30 -8.05 -6.01
CA SER A 92 6.48 -7.61 -6.74
C SER A 92 7.17 -6.50 -5.96
N LEU A 93 8.49 -6.59 -5.85
CA LEU A 93 9.34 -5.59 -5.19
C LEU A 93 10.38 -5.08 -6.17
N LYS A 94 10.67 -3.78 -6.10
CA LYS A 94 11.86 -3.19 -6.72
C LYS A 94 12.84 -2.76 -5.65
N ASN A 95 14.13 -3.01 -5.88
CA ASN A 95 15.19 -2.39 -5.10
C ASN A 95 15.06 -0.87 -5.18
N ALA A 96 15.30 -0.21 -4.06
CA ALA A 96 15.43 1.23 -4.06
C ALA A 96 16.86 1.65 -4.40
N THR A 97 17.01 2.91 -4.73
CA THR A 97 18.32 3.53 -4.96
C THR A 97 18.61 4.48 -3.80
N TYR A 98 19.87 4.58 -3.41
CA TYR A 98 20.31 5.47 -2.32
C TYR A 98 19.82 6.92 -2.52
N ALA A 99 19.20 7.47 -1.50
CA ALA A 99 18.51 8.76 -1.51
C ALA A 99 19.13 9.80 -0.54
N ALA A 100 20.45 9.71 -0.29
CA ALA A 100 21.22 10.68 0.49
C ALA A 100 20.64 11.01 1.89
N GLY A 101 20.31 9.96 2.65
CA GLY A 101 19.79 10.11 4.02
C GLY A 101 18.28 10.35 4.12
N LEU A 102 17.57 10.42 2.99
CA LEU A 102 16.11 10.39 3.00
C LEU A 102 15.60 8.99 3.33
N PRO A 103 14.42 8.86 3.94
CA PRO A 103 13.78 7.57 4.18
C PRO A 103 13.63 6.79 2.87
N VAL A 104 14.04 5.52 2.90
CA VAL A 104 13.98 4.65 1.72
C VAL A 104 13.14 3.43 2.06
N LYS A 105 12.13 3.16 1.25
CA LYS A 105 11.28 1.97 1.38
C LYS A 105 11.11 1.28 0.03
N PRO A 106 10.77 -0.03 0.00
CA PRO A 106 10.49 -0.73 -1.24
C PRO A 106 9.30 -0.15 -1.98
N GLU A 107 9.41 -0.09 -3.30
CA GLU A 107 8.24 0.04 -4.16
C GLU A 107 7.56 -1.32 -4.23
N VAL A 108 6.36 -1.41 -3.69
CA VAL A 108 5.60 -2.66 -3.58
C VAL A 108 4.41 -2.61 -4.51
N LEU A 109 4.27 -3.63 -5.33
CA LEU A 109 3.08 -3.87 -6.15
C LEU A 109 2.46 -5.20 -5.75
N ILE A 110 1.23 -5.17 -5.25
CA ILE A 110 0.44 -6.37 -4.94
C ILE A 110 -0.77 -6.38 -5.84
N GLN A 111 -0.92 -7.45 -6.61
CA GLN A 111 -2.05 -7.64 -7.53
C GLN A 111 -2.81 -8.93 -7.22
N ILE A 112 -4.12 -8.81 -7.04
CA ILE A 112 -5.03 -9.93 -6.77
C ILE A 112 -6.32 -9.72 -7.54
N GLY A 113 -6.71 -10.72 -8.35
CA GLY A 113 -7.98 -10.68 -9.07
C GLY A 113 -8.17 -9.46 -9.98
N GLY A 114 -7.08 -8.88 -10.50
CA GLY A 114 -7.12 -7.68 -11.33
C GLY A 114 -7.09 -6.37 -10.56
N SER A 115 -7.10 -6.40 -9.23
CA SER A 115 -7.00 -5.22 -8.37
C SER A 115 -5.57 -5.03 -7.86
N THR A 116 -5.12 -3.78 -7.79
CA THR A 116 -3.86 -3.39 -7.13
C THR A 116 -4.18 -2.92 -5.72
N LEU A 117 -3.49 -3.51 -4.74
CA LEU A 117 -3.69 -3.18 -3.32
C LEU A 117 -2.92 -1.92 -2.94
N VAL A 118 -3.45 -1.18 -1.95
CA VAL A 118 -2.94 0.11 -1.47
C VAL A 118 -2.39 -0.03 -0.05
N GLU A 119 -1.14 0.42 0.15
CA GLU A 119 -0.50 0.45 1.49
C GLU A 119 -1.27 1.38 2.44
N GLY A 120 -1.46 0.93 3.69
CA GLY A 120 -2.23 1.64 4.70
C GLY A 120 -3.74 1.43 4.62
N VAL A 121 -4.25 0.92 3.49
CA VAL A 121 -5.67 0.60 3.27
C VAL A 121 -5.87 -0.91 3.24
N ASP A 122 -5.18 -1.59 2.34
CA ASP A 122 -5.35 -3.03 2.08
C ASP A 122 -4.27 -3.88 2.74
N TYR A 123 -3.13 -3.29 3.07
CA TYR A 123 -2.03 -3.96 3.76
C TYR A 123 -1.14 -2.97 4.53
N THR A 124 -0.35 -3.51 5.47
CA THR A 124 0.76 -2.81 6.11
C THR A 124 2.09 -3.39 5.64
N LEU A 125 3.13 -2.55 5.64
CA LEU A 125 4.49 -2.93 5.28
C LEU A 125 5.45 -2.59 6.42
N LYS A 126 6.36 -3.53 6.73
CA LYS A 126 7.47 -3.34 7.66
C LYS A 126 8.76 -3.86 7.04
N LEU A 127 9.86 -3.14 7.22
CA LEU A 127 11.19 -3.65 6.96
C LEU A 127 11.68 -4.38 8.20
N ILE A 128 12.33 -5.51 8.00
CA ILE A 128 12.90 -6.31 9.09
C ILE A 128 14.35 -6.67 8.78
N ASP A 129 15.15 -6.72 9.81
CA ASP A 129 16.47 -7.36 9.74
C ASP A 129 16.29 -8.87 9.60
N PRO A 130 16.75 -9.49 8.51
CA PRO A 130 16.52 -10.91 8.26
C PRO A 130 17.26 -11.84 9.22
N LYS A 131 18.19 -11.34 10.02
CA LYS A 131 18.94 -12.13 11.01
C LYS A 131 18.26 -12.13 12.37
N THR A 132 17.74 -10.95 12.78
CA THR A 132 17.19 -10.75 14.13
C THR A 132 15.67 -10.68 14.14
N GLY A 133 15.05 -10.38 13.00
CA GLY A 133 13.62 -10.10 12.89
C GLY A 133 13.21 -8.74 13.44
N ALA A 134 14.16 -7.94 13.89
CA ALA A 134 13.88 -6.60 14.38
C ALA A 134 13.35 -5.69 13.25
N THR A 135 12.39 -4.84 13.57
CA THR A 135 11.90 -3.83 12.63
C THR A 135 12.99 -2.81 12.38
N VAL A 136 13.20 -2.46 11.10
CA VAL A 136 14.17 -1.46 10.63
C VAL A 136 13.40 -0.23 10.16
N ALA A 137 13.76 0.95 10.67
CA ALA A 137 13.17 2.19 10.20
C ALA A 137 13.67 2.51 8.78
N PRO A 138 12.84 3.12 7.91
CA PRO A 138 13.27 3.53 6.56
C PRO A 138 14.49 4.47 6.53
N THR A 139 14.73 5.20 7.61
CA THR A 139 15.91 6.07 7.80
C THR A 139 17.21 5.30 8.10
N ASP A 140 17.09 4.07 8.62
CA ASP A 140 18.22 3.25 9.07
C ASP A 140 18.68 2.25 7.99
N VAL A 141 18.06 2.34 6.82
CA VAL A 141 18.39 1.50 5.67
C VAL A 141 19.72 1.94 5.06
N THR A 142 20.62 0.97 4.84
CA THR A 142 21.95 1.22 4.26
C THR A 142 22.14 0.50 2.95
N VAL A 143 22.94 1.10 2.06
CA VAL A 143 23.30 0.54 0.75
C VAL A 143 24.08 -0.77 0.90
N GLY A 144 23.71 -1.75 0.08
CA GLY A 144 24.38 -3.06 0.05
C GLY A 144 23.87 -4.07 1.07
N ASN A 145 23.00 -3.65 2.02
CA ASN A 145 22.34 -4.58 2.92
C ASN A 145 21.04 -5.10 2.28
N ILE A 146 20.70 -6.32 2.64
CA ILE A 146 19.44 -6.97 2.26
C ILE A 146 18.53 -7.00 3.48
N TYR A 147 17.31 -6.53 3.31
CA TYR A 147 16.27 -6.49 4.33
C TYR A 147 15.16 -7.48 3.99
N GLY A 148 14.46 -7.96 5.00
CA GLY A 148 13.20 -8.66 4.84
C GLY A 148 12.07 -7.65 4.69
N VAL A 149 11.07 -7.99 3.88
CA VAL A 149 9.84 -7.20 3.75
C VAL A 149 8.69 -8.01 4.31
N SER A 150 8.11 -7.56 5.42
CA SER A 150 6.92 -8.12 6.03
C SER A 150 5.70 -7.33 5.58
N ILE A 151 4.76 -8.02 4.96
CA ILE A 151 3.49 -7.44 4.49
C ILE A 151 2.37 -8.21 5.17
N GLU A 152 1.46 -7.51 5.81
CA GLU A 152 0.29 -8.05 6.48
C GLU A 152 -0.98 -7.43 5.93
N GLY A 153 -1.98 -8.26 5.62
CA GLY A 153 -3.26 -7.83 5.06
C GLY A 153 -4.12 -7.05 6.05
N LEU A 154 -4.86 -6.08 5.54
CA LEU A 154 -5.85 -5.26 6.24
C LEU A 154 -7.21 -5.34 5.53
N ASN A 155 -8.27 -4.92 6.23
CA ASN A 155 -9.58 -4.58 5.65
C ASN A 155 -10.16 -5.62 4.69
N GLY A 156 -10.14 -6.91 5.09
CA GLY A 156 -10.68 -8.01 4.28
C GLY A 156 -9.63 -8.74 3.46
N TYR A 157 -8.42 -8.21 3.37
CA TYR A 157 -7.27 -8.98 2.90
C TYR A 157 -6.62 -9.70 4.07
N THR A 158 -6.22 -10.94 3.84
CA THR A 158 -5.50 -11.77 4.81
C THR A 158 -4.23 -12.31 4.17
N GLY A 159 -3.31 -12.74 5.00
CA GLY A 159 -2.04 -13.29 4.56
C GLY A 159 -0.88 -12.48 5.11
N SER A 160 0.26 -13.12 5.11
CA SER A 160 1.52 -12.54 5.54
C SER A 160 2.62 -13.07 4.63
N THR A 161 3.60 -12.23 4.34
CA THR A 161 4.82 -12.62 3.63
C THR A 161 5.88 -13.20 4.56
N VAL A 162 5.59 -13.26 5.87
CA VAL A 162 6.48 -13.88 6.87
C VAL A 162 6.10 -15.34 7.04
N ASN A 163 7.04 -16.23 6.78
CA ASN A 163 6.85 -17.64 7.06
C ASN A 163 7.37 -17.98 8.47
N THR A 164 6.43 -18.24 9.38
CA THR A 164 6.73 -18.58 10.78
C THR A 164 6.92 -20.09 11.04
N LYS A 165 6.82 -20.93 10.00
CA LYS A 165 6.80 -22.41 10.17
C LYS A 165 8.16 -23.08 10.24
N THR A 166 9.22 -22.38 9.90
CA THR A 166 10.55 -22.99 9.78
C THR A 166 11.47 -22.47 10.84
N GLY A 167 11.40 -22.57 12.06
CA GLY A 167 12.37 -22.20 13.11
C GLY A 167 13.29 -20.98 12.84
N ASP A 168 13.49 -20.62 11.58
CA ASP A 168 14.02 -19.36 11.07
C ASP A 168 12.84 -18.57 10.48
N ALA A 169 12.15 -17.85 11.35
CA ALA A 169 10.92 -17.10 11.03
C ALA A 169 11.10 -16.10 9.86
N TYR A 170 12.34 -15.78 9.51
CA TYR A 170 12.67 -14.73 8.54
C TYR A 170 13.37 -15.23 7.28
N ALA A 171 13.71 -16.51 7.20
CA ALA A 171 14.41 -17.11 6.05
C ALA A 171 13.61 -17.00 4.75
N GLN A 172 12.29 -16.94 4.83
CA GLN A 172 11.39 -16.91 3.67
C GLN A 172 10.65 -15.59 3.50
N THR A 173 11.04 -14.53 4.18
CA THR A 173 10.53 -13.19 3.89
C THR A 173 10.97 -12.75 2.50
N LEU A 174 10.15 -11.93 1.87
CA LEU A 174 10.56 -11.22 0.66
C LEU A 174 11.83 -10.41 0.95
N ARG A 175 12.76 -10.44 0.00
CA ARG A 175 14.04 -9.75 0.13
C ARG A 175 14.04 -8.47 -0.69
N TRP A 176 14.62 -7.44 -0.12
CA TRP A 176 14.75 -6.13 -0.72
C TRP A 176 16.06 -5.48 -0.32
N GLY A 177 16.62 -4.67 -1.20
CA GLY A 177 17.87 -3.96 -0.94
C GLY A 177 17.88 -2.55 -1.49
N VAL A 178 18.93 -1.81 -1.13
CA VAL A 178 19.19 -0.47 -1.65
C VAL A 178 20.44 -0.50 -2.49
N ASP A 179 20.30 -0.14 -3.76
CA ASP A 179 21.41 -0.07 -4.71
C ASP A 179 22.12 1.28 -4.61
N LYS A 180 23.38 1.32 -5.05
CA LYS A 180 24.13 2.56 -5.17
C LYS A 180 23.45 3.50 -6.15
N LYS A 181 23.47 4.79 -5.85
CA LYS A 181 23.00 5.84 -6.77
C LYS A 181 24.02 6.05 -7.88
N SER A 182 23.57 6.01 -9.12
CA SER A 182 24.42 6.38 -10.25
C SER A 182 24.68 7.89 -10.27
N LEU A 183 25.92 8.33 -10.47
CA LEU A 183 26.25 9.74 -10.68
C LEU A 183 25.62 10.28 -11.96
N ASN A 184 25.25 9.44 -12.94
CA ASN A 184 24.49 9.88 -14.12
C ASN A 184 23.13 10.48 -13.75
N ASP A 185 22.52 9.99 -12.65
CA ASP A 185 21.21 10.44 -12.15
C ASP A 185 21.33 11.59 -11.14
N CYS A 186 22.54 12.05 -10.88
CA CYS A 186 22.81 13.21 -10.03
C CYS A 186 22.88 14.50 -10.86
N ASN A 187 22.55 15.62 -10.22
CA ASN A 187 22.78 16.92 -10.83
C ASN A 187 24.26 17.31 -10.62
N VAL A 188 25.00 17.45 -11.71
CA VAL A 188 26.43 17.83 -11.70
C VAL A 188 26.58 19.15 -12.42
N THR A 189 27.16 20.11 -11.76
CA THR A 189 27.49 21.45 -12.33
C THR A 189 28.94 21.75 -12.12
N VAL A 190 29.52 22.54 -13.04
CA VAL A 190 30.89 23.03 -12.96
C VAL A 190 30.88 24.53 -13.19
N LYS A 191 31.18 25.29 -12.16
CA LYS A 191 31.25 26.74 -12.21
C LYS A 191 32.64 27.20 -11.77
N ASP A 192 33.28 28.04 -12.55
CA ASP A 192 34.62 28.56 -12.29
C ASP A 192 35.65 27.45 -11.96
N GLY A 193 35.52 26.30 -12.61
CA GLY A 193 36.37 25.13 -12.37
C GLY A 193 36.01 24.32 -11.11
N VAL A 194 35.02 24.73 -10.34
CA VAL A 194 34.55 24.03 -9.15
C VAL A 194 33.40 23.11 -9.53
N VAL A 195 33.55 21.82 -9.18
CA VAL A 195 32.53 20.79 -9.43
C VAL A 195 31.62 20.69 -8.22
N SER A 196 30.32 20.72 -8.46
CA SER A 196 29.26 20.44 -7.46
C SER A 196 28.40 19.28 -7.92
N VAL A 197 28.14 18.34 -7.02
CA VAL A 197 27.29 17.16 -7.27
C VAL A 197 26.15 17.14 -6.25
N LEU A 198 24.92 17.05 -6.74
CA LEU A 198 23.72 16.97 -5.89
C LEU A 198 22.95 15.67 -6.20
N ASN A 199 22.59 14.93 -5.15
CA ASN A 199 21.60 13.85 -5.22
C ASN A 199 20.25 14.43 -4.78
N GLY A 200 19.39 14.73 -5.77
CA GLY A 200 18.24 15.61 -5.52
C GLY A 200 18.72 17.02 -5.14
N TYR A 201 18.42 17.43 -3.92
CA TYR A 201 18.87 18.73 -3.35
C TYR A 201 20.02 18.60 -2.35
N ILE A 202 20.51 17.38 -2.09
CA ILE A 202 21.50 17.09 -1.05
C ILE A 202 22.89 17.03 -1.68
N PRO A 203 23.87 17.81 -1.18
CA PRO A 203 25.23 17.76 -1.67
C PRO A 203 25.86 16.38 -1.46
N VAL A 204 26.51 15.86 -2.48
CA VAL A 204 27.35 14.67 -2.39
C VAL A 204 28.72 15.07 -1.87
N ALA A 205 29.19 14.39 -0.82
CA ALA A 205 30.49 14.67 -0.24
C ALA A 205 31.61 14.50 -1.27
N SER A 206 32.57 15.38 -1.29
CA SER A 206 33.73 15.34 -2.22
C SER A 206 34.60 14.08 -2.06
N THR A 207 34.48 13.37 -0.95
CA THR A 207 35.11 12.07 -0.70
C THR A 207 34.46 10.92 -1.46
N GLU A 208 33.26 11.13 -2.00
CA GLU A 208 32.50 10.07 -2.73
C GLU A 208 32.76 10.07 -4.23
N TYR A 209 33.45 11.11 -4.78
CA TYR A 209 33.74 11.21 -6.21
C TYR A 209 35.09 11.87 -6.46
N THR A 210 35.58 11.66 -7.67
CA THR A 210 36.69 12.43 -8.25
C THR A 210 36.20 13.22 -9.46
N ALA A 211 36.81 14.37 -9.73
CA ALA A 211 36.51 15.18 -10.91
C ALA A 211 37.80 15.43 -11.71
N LYS A 212 37.73 15.14 -13.01
CA LYS A 212 38.83 15.32 -13.95
C LYS A 212 38.44 16.39 -15.01
N ASN A 213 39.25 17.44 -15.17
CA ASN A 213 39.14 18.33 -16.30
C ASN A 213 39.69 17.62 -17.54
N ASN A 214 38.91 17.53 -18.62
CA ASN A 214 39.29 16.84 -19.85
C ASN A 214 40.08 17.73 -20.83
N GLY A 215 40.19 19.05 -20.56
CA GLY A 215 40.90 20.01 -21.41
C GLY A 215 40.09 20.56 -22.58
N ASP A 216 38.93 20.02 -22.86
CA ASP A 216 38.02 20.40 -23.94
C ASP A 216 36.80 21.22 -23.46
N GLY A 217 36.87 21.77 -22.26
CA GLY A 217 35.76 22.46 -21.62
C GLY A 217 34.75 21.54 -20.91
N THR A 218 35.06 20.24 -20.86
CA THR A 218 34.24 19.25 -20.09
C THR A 218 34.99 18.73 -18.86
N TYR A 219 34.18 18.23 -17.92
CA TYR A 219 34.68 17.55 -16.73
C TYR A 219 34.02 16.18 -16.62
N THR A 220 34.81 15.17 -16.30
CA THR A 220 34.31 13.83 -15.97
C THR A 220 34.34 13.66 -14.46
N VAL A 221 33.17 13.41 -13.87
CA VAL A 221 32.99 13.16 -12.45
C VAL A 221 32.73 11.66 -12.29
N THR A 222 33.56 10.99 -11.49
CA THR A 222 33.51 9.51 -11.31
C THR A 222 33.41 9.19 -9.83
N ALA A 223 32.49 8.29 -9.46
CA ALA A 223 32.39 7.80 -8.09
C ALA A 223 33.70 7.04 -7.72
N VAL A 224 34.23 7.32 -6.52
CA VAL A 224 35.40 6.57 -6.04
C VAL A 224 35.06 5.10 -5.85
N SER A 225 36.02 4.21 -6.09
CA SER A 225 35.78 2.76 -5.97
C SER A 225 35.38 2.32 -4.56
N THR A 226 35.77 3.08 -3.55
CA THR A 226 35.43 2.86 -2.13
C THR A 226 34.09 3.45 -1.71
N SER A 227 33.43 4.22 -2.60
CA SER A 227 32.11 4.78 -2.29
C SER A 227 31.12 3.66 -1.97
N LYS A 228 30.43 3.80 -0.83
CA LYS A 228 29.37 2.87 -0.42
C LYS A 228 28.03 3.23 -1.06
N ASN A 229 27.84 4.51 -1.39
CA ASN A 229 26.55 5.07 -1.76
C ASN A 229 26.39 5.39 -3.25
N TYR A 230 27.51 5.62 -3.95
CA TYR A 230 27.50 6.07 -5.35
C TYR A 230 28.28 5.15 -6.27
N THR A 231 27.94 5.20 -7.56
CA THR A 231 28.58 4.45 -8.63
C THR A 231 28.55 5.22 -9.95
N GLY A 232 29.35 4.77 -10.92
CA GLY A 232 29.33 5.30 -12.28
C GLY A 232 30.07 6.64 -12.43
N SER A 233 29.92 7.23 -13.61
CA SER A 233 30.55 8.51 -13.96
C SER A 233 29.61 9.35 -14.83
N LYS A 234 29.79 10.67 -14.79
CA LYS A 234 29.07 11.63 -15.62
C LYS A 234 30.02 12.67 -16.18
N THR A 235 29.90 12.94 -17.48
CA THR A 235 30.63 14.04 -18.12
C THR A 235 29.70 15.21 -18.36
N VAL A 236 30.12 16.40 -17.96
CA VAL A 236 29.36 17.63 -18.07
C VAL A 236 30.23 18.74 -18.64
N LYS A 237 29.63 19.73 -19.31
CA LYS A 237 30.29 20.96 -19.73
C LYS A 237 30.44 21.89 -18.54
N ALA A 238 31.54 22.65 -18.53
CA ALA A 238 31.69 23.79 -17.60
C ALA A 238 30.76 24.95 -18.02
N ASP A 239 30.10 25.57 -17.04
CA ASP A 239 29.31 26.78 -17.29
C ASP A 239 30.25 27.93 -17.72
N GLY A 240 29.90 28.62 -18.82
CA GLY A 240 30.61 29.82 -19.25
C GLY A 240 31.72 29.61 -20.31
N LYS A 241 31.74 28.46 -21.02
CA LYS A 241 32.56 28.30 -22.22
C LYS A 241 31.74 27.81 -23.40
#